data_08682359f1572737160300563cfa7d11
#
_entry.id   08682359f1572737160300563cfa7d11
#
_cell.length_a   1.000
_cell.length_b   1.000
_cell.length_c   1.000
_cell.angle_alpha   90.00
_cell.angle_beta   90.00
_cell.angle_gamma   90.00
#
_symmetry.space_group_name_H-M   'P 1'
#
loop_
_entity.id
_entity.type
_entity.pdbx_description
1 polymer ?
#
loop_
_entity_poly.entity_id
_entity_poly.type
_entity_poly.pdbx_seq_one_letter_code
_entity_poly.pdbx_strand_id
1 'polypeptide(L)'
;MLASAGRGADLYAGIAELARLKGVGLTERSHAKVGMLAIMYGGRSGEIGALLPHVAALFPQAMEFTERAARIGEAGGQVTTFLGRTSPPVDERFREIVADRSSPAAESRAVSTARAHGRMTRNFIVQGTAAEWALCWMGAVRSRLLSERIFGMPMRTRIVYFLHDELLLCGPELEADRVERIVREGAAEAARLLFGRVPVDFPVSVARVRNY
;
A
#
# COMPACT_ATOMS: atom_id res chain seq x y z
N MET A 1 -5.73 14.15 -13.65
CA MET A 1 -5.90 14.68 -12.29
C MET A 1 -5.26 13.80 -11.20
N LEU A 2 -5.33 12.48 -11.26
CA LEU A 2 -4.53 11.61 -10.38
C LEU A 2 -3.01 11.78 -10.54
N ALA A 3 -2.55 12.16 -11.72
CA ALA A 3 -1.14 12.42 -12.02
C ALA A 3 -0.51 13.59 -11.24
N SER A 4 -1.30 14.52 -10.70
CA SER A 4 -0.76 15.63 -9.90
C SER A 4 -0.47 15.24 -8.45
N ALA A 5 -1.18 14.26 -7.90
CA ALA A 5 -0.95 13.75 -6.56
C ALA A 5 0.33 12.90 -6.45
N GLY A 6 0.81 12.34 -7.57
CA GLY A 6 2.00 11.49 -7.62
C GLY A 6 3.32 12.21 -8.00
N ARG A 7 3.30 13.51 -8.27
CA ARG A 7 4.50 14.24 -8.71
C ARG A 7 5.31 14.89 -7.57
N GLY A 8 5.63 14.14 -6.53
CA GLY A 8 6.43 14.63 -5.40
C GLY A 8 5.69 15.61 -4.47
N ALA A 9 4.40 15.86 -4.72
CA ALA A 9 3.53 16.60 -3.82
C ALA A 9 2.97 15.66 -2.73
N ASP A 10 2.62 16.21 -1.58
CA ASP A 10 1.93 15.48 -0.52
C ASP A 10 0.60 14.91 -1.05
N LEU A 11 0.49 13.57 -1.12
CA LEU A 11 -0.67 12.86 -1.64
C LEU A 11 -1.98 13.31 -0.96
N TYR A 12 -1.95 13.45 0.36
CA TYR A 12 -3.15 13.80 1.14
C TYR A 12 -3.54 15.28 0.95
N ALA A 13 -2.57 16.16 0.77
CA ALA A 13 -2.84 17.55 0.40
C ALA A 13 -3.46 17.61 -1.01
N GLY A 14 -2.97 16.83 -1.95
CA GLY A 14 -3.55 16.72 -3.30
C GLY A 14 -4.98 16.18 -3.30
N ILE A 15 -5.29 15.20 -2.43
CA ILE A 15 -6.66 14.67 -2.26
C ILE A 15 -7.58 15.74 -1.66
N ALA A 16 -7.13 16.46 -0.64
CA ALA A 16 -7.89 17.54 -0.03
C ALA A 16 -8.20 18.68 -1.03
N GLU A 17 -7.25 19.01 -1.89
CA GLU A 17 -7.46 19.99 -2.95
C GLU A 17 -8.46 19.51 -4.01
N LEU A 18 -8.35 18.25 -4.44
CA LEU A 18 -9.34 17.62 -5.33
C LEU A 18 -10.74 17.63 -4.72
N ALA A 19 -10.86 17.38 -3.42
CA ALA A 19 -12.12 17.43 -2.68
C ALA A 19 -12.72 18.84 -2.70
N ARG A 20 -11.90 19.86 -2.46
CA ARG A 20 -12.32 21.28 -2.56
C ARG A 20 -12.86 21.61 -3.95
N LEU A 21 -12.12 21.24 -4.99
CA LEU A 21 -12.52 21.48 -6.39
C LEU A 21 -13.82 20.78 -6.77
N LYS A 22 -14.12 19.65 -6.15
CA LYS A 22 -15.35 18.87 -6.39
C LYS A 22 -16.49 19.18 -5.41
N GLY A 23 -16.30 20.09 -4.46
CA GLY A 23 -17.30 20.40 -3.43
C GLY A 23 -17.59 19.23 -2.46
N VAL A 24 -16.58 18.36 -2.23
CA VAL A 24 -16.67 17.21 -1.33
C VAL A 24 -16.08 17.56 0.03
N GLY A 25 -16.73 17.14 1.12
CA GLY A 25 -16.37 17.49 2.50
C GLY A 25 -15.10 16.84 3.05
N LEU A 26 -14.05 16.65 2.23
CA LEU A 26 -12.76 16.07 2.61
C LEU A 26 -11.62 17.09 2.41
N THR A 27 -11.84 18.31 2.88
CA THR A 27 -11.00 19.47 2.53
C THR A 27 -9.73 19.62 3.38
N GLU A 28 -9.62 18.87 4.48
CA GLU A 28 -8.48 18.87 5.37
C GLU A 28 -7.51 17.71 5.03
N ARG A 29 -6.19 18.00 5.04
CA ARG A 29 -5.16 16.97 4.80
C ARG A 29 -5.25 15.79 5.79
N SER A 30 -5.54 16.08 7.06
CA SER A 30 -5.76 15.09 8.11
C SER A 30 -6.94 14.17 7.80
N HIS A 31 -8.05 14.74 7.38
CA HIS A 31 -9.26 13.99 7.00
C HIS A 31 -9.02 13.16 5.73
N ALA A 32 -8.30 13.69 4.75
CA ALA A 32 -7.89 12.93 3.56
C ALA A 32 -7.04 11.71 3.92
N LYS A 33 -6.06 11.87 4.82
CA LYS A 33 -5.23 10.77 5.32
C LYS A 33 -6.08 9.70 6.03
N VAL A 34 -6.91 10.12 6.98
CA VAL A 34 -7.77 9.19 7.76
C VAL A 34 -8.77 8.48 6.85
N GLY A 35 -9.41 9.19 5.93
CA GLY A 35 -10.35 8.60 4.96
C GLY A 35 -9.69 7.57 4.05
N MET A 36 -8.49 7.84 3.52
CA MET A 36 -7.74 6.89 2.70
C MET A 36 -7.30 5.67 3.50
N LEU A 37 -6.86 5.83 4.74
CA LEU A 37 -6.54 4.70 5.62
C LEU A 37 -7.79 3.87 5.94
N ALA A 38 -8.94 4.50 6.10
CA ALA A 38 -10.21 3.80 6.33
C ALA A 38 -10.60 2.88 5.16
N ILE A 39 -10.34 3.28 3.91
CA ILE A 39 -10.53 2.39 2.75
C ILE A 39 -9.67 1.14 2.87
N MET A 40 -8.40 1.28 3.26
CA MET A 40 -7.47 0.17 3.32
C MET A 40 -7.75 -0.76 4.49
N TYR A 41 -8.06 -0.20 5.67
CA TYR A 41 -8.19 -0.97 6.92
C TYR A 41 -9.64 -1.27 7.34
N GLY A 42 -10.63 -0.71 6.65
CA GLY A 42 -12.05 -1.00 6.89
C GLY A 42 -12.63 -0.34 8.14
N GLY A 43 -12.09 0.80 8.58
CA GLY A 43 -12.69 1.59 9.66
C GLY A 43 -14.06 2.14 9.25
N ARG A 44 -15.10 1.88 10.06
CA ARG A 44 -16.49 2.30 9.74
C ARG A 44 -17.20 3.03 10.88
N SER A 45 -16.53 3.25 12.01
CA SER A 45 -17.13 3.85 13.21
C SER A 45 -16.62 5.26 13.49
N GLY A 46 -17.44 6.06 14.17
CA GLY A 46 -17.10 7.41 14.59
C GLY A 46 -16.79 8.37 13.43
N GLU A 47 -15.87 9.27 13.65
CA GLU A 47 -15.42 10.26 12.66
C GLU A 47 -14.88 9.62 11.38
N ILE A 48 -14.21 8.47 11.50
CA ILE A 48 -13.70 7.70 10.36
C ILE A 48 -14.83 7.28 9.43
N GLY A 49 -15.93 6.77 10.00
CA GLY A 49 -17.11 6.36 9.23
C GLY A 49 -17.76 7.52 8.47
N ALA A 50 -17.76 8.71 9.05
CA ALA A 50 -18.30 9.92 8.42
C ALA A 50 -17.51 10.38 7.19
N LEU A 51 -16.22 10.03 7.09
CA LEU A 51 -15.39 10.40 5.93
C LEU A 51 -15.56 9.46 4.73
N LEU A 52 -16.03 8.22 4.94
CA LEU A 52 -16.12 7.23 3.86
C LEU A 52 -17.01 7.66 2.68
N PRO A 53 -18.20 8.27 2.86
CA PRO A 53 -18.99 8.76 1.74
C PRO A 53 -18.27 9.78 0.87
N HIS A 54 -17.47 10.64 1.49
CA HIS A 54 -16.68 11.65 0.79
C HIS A 54 -15.54 11.00 -0.04
N VAL A 55 -14.88 9.98 0.54
CA VAL A 55 -13.85 9.22 -0.19
C VAL A 55 -14.48 8.42 -1.33
N ALA A 56 -15.63 7.80 -1.11
CA ALA A 56 -16.38 7.07 -2.14
C ALA A 56 -16.79 7.98 -3.30
N ALA A 57 -17.19 9.22 -3.02
CA ALA A 57 -17.53 10.20 -4.05
C ALA A 57 -16.30 10.62 -4.89
N LEU A 58 -15.13 10.66 -4.28
CA LEU A 58 -13.87 10.99 -4.98
C LEU A 58 -13.30 9.81 -5.76
N PHE A 59 -13.34 8.60 -5.17
CA PHE A 59 -12.68 7.41 -5.67
C PHE A 59 -13.61 6.18 -5.68
N PRO A 60 -14.72 6.21 -6.44
CA PRO A 60 -15.72 5.14 -6.40
C PRO A 60 -15.16 3.78 -6.82
N GLN A 61 -14.27 3.74 -7.81
CA GLN A 61 -13.65 2.49 -8.28
C GLN A 61 -12.72 1.87 -7.22
N ALA A 62 -11.90 2.69 -6.54
CA ALA A 62 -11.03 2.21 -5.49
C ALA A 62 -11.83 1.70 -4.29
N MET A 63 -12.93 2.38 -3.94
CA MET A 63 -13.84 1.94 -2.89
C MET A 63 -14.48 0.59 -3.26
N GLU A 64 -15.06 0.47 -4.46
CA GLU A 64 -15.69 -0.79 -4.90
C GLU A 64 -14.68 -1.95 -4.96
N PHE A 65 -13.46 -1.70 -5.42
CA PHE A 65 -12.40 -2.71 -5.46
C PHE A 65 -12.10 -3.26 -4.06
N THR A 66 -11.93 -2.40 -3.07
CA THR A 66 -11.64 -2.81 -1.69
C THR A 66 -12.84 -3.43 -0.98
N GLU A 67 -14.07 -2.91 -1.21
CA GLU A 67 -15.30 -3.49 -0.69
C GLU A 67 -15.57 -4.88 -1.28
N ARG A 68 -15.32 -5.09 -2.56
CA ARG A 68 -15.43 -6.40 -3.19
C ARG A 68 -14.51 -7.42 -2.53
N ALA A 69 -13.25 -7.04 -2.27
CA ALA A 69 -12.30 -7.90 -1.56
C ALA A 69 -12.78 -8.24 -0.14
N ALA A 70 -13.37 -7.26 0.57
CA ALA A 70 -13.92 -7.49 1.88
C ALA A 70 -15.11 -8.48 1.84
N ARG A 71 -16.05 -8.32 0.90
CA ARG A 71 -17.18 -9.24 0.73
C ARG A 71 -16.74 -10.67 0.43
N ILE A 72 -15.71 -10.85 -0.43
CA ILE A 72 -15.12 -12.16 -0.71
C ILE A 72 -14.58 -12.78 0.57
N GLY A 73 -13.83 -12.01 1.37
CA GLY A 73 -13.28 -12.48 2.63
C GLY A 73 -14.37 -12.79 3.67
N GLU A 74 -15.40 -11.96 3.81
CA GLU A 74 -16.54 -12.20 4.72
C GLU A 74 -17.24 -13.53 4.41
N ALA A 75 -17.27 -13.91 3.12
CA ALA A 75 -17.77 -15.20 2.67
C ALA A 75 -16.76 -16.37 2.81
N GLY A 76 -15.58 -16.14 3.39
CA GLY A 76 -14.53 -17.16 3.52
C GLY A 76 -13.73 -17.41 2.24
N GLY A 77 -13.88 -16.58 1.22
CA GLY A 77 -13.14 -16.67 -0.05
C GLY A 77 -11.73 -16.07 0.04
N GLN A 78 -10.93 -16.40 -0.95
CA GLN A 78 -9.57 -15.88 -1.12
C GLN A 78 -9.54 -14.73 -2.13
N VAL A 79 -8.63 -13.79 -1.92
CA VAL A 79 -8.37 -12.67 -2.82
C VAL A 79 -6.92 -12.73 -3.32
N THR A 80 -6.68 -12.08 -4.45
CA THR A 80 -5.37 -12.11 -5.10
C THR A 80 -4.86 -10.68 -5.31
N THR A 81 -3.58 -10.44 -5.04
CA THR A 81 -2.90 -9.19 -5.36
C THR A 81 -2.77 -9.00 -6.86
N PHE A 82 -2.29 -7.84 -7.28
CA PHE A 82 -2.10 -7.53 -8.71
C PHE A 82 -1.18 -8.55 -9.42
N LEU A 83 -0.14 -9.04 -8.74
CA LEU A 83 0.80 -10.02 -9.30
C LEU A 83 0.42 -11.50 -9.05
N GLY A 84 -0.75 -11.77 -8.50
CA GLY A 84 -1.24 -13.13 -8.33
C GLY A 84 -0.92 -13.78 -6.98
N ARG A 85 -0.39 -13.05 -5.99
CA ARG A 85 -0.26 -13.58 -4.63
C ARG A 85 -1.63 -13.74 -4.01
N THR A 86 -1.98 -14.94 -3.59
CA THR A 86 -3.29 -15.27 -3.03
C THR A 86 -3.26 -15.22 -1.50
N SER A 87 -4.32 -14.69 -0.90
CA SER A 87 -4.51 -14.70 0.54
C SER A 87 -4.62 -16.12 1.09
N PRO A 88 -4.24 -16.38 2.35
CA PRO A 88 -4.44 -17.68 2.97
C PRO A 88 -5.92 -18.11 2.90
N PRO A 89 -6.20 -19.41 2.73
CA PRO A 89 -7.55 -19.92 2.88
C PRO A 89 -8.01 -19.84 4.33
N VAL A 90 -9.31 -19.82 4.55
CA VAL A 90 -9.88 -19.95 5.90
C VAL A 90 -9.68 -21.35 6.44
N ASP A 91 -9.40 -21.45 7.73
CA ASP A 91 -9.30 -22.71 8.47
C ASP A 91 -10.66 -23.28 8.86
N GLU A 92 -10.66 -24.47 9.43
CA GLU A 92 -11.89 -25.15 9.90
C GLU A 92 -12.55 -24.36 11.03
N ARG A 93 -11.76 -23.81 11.93
CA ARG A 93 -12.27 -22.99 13.04
C ARG A 93 -13.08 -21.78 12.55
N PHE A 94 -12.64 -21.12 11.49
CA PHE A 94 -13.40 -20.03 10.89
C PHE A 94 -14.76 -20.53 10.39
N ARG A 95 -14.78 -21.67 9.68
CA ARG A 95 -16.01 -22.26 9.13
C ARG A 95 -16.99 -22.63 10.22
N GLU A 96 -16.51 -23.26 11.28
CA GLU A 96 -17.31 -23.64 12.45
C GLU A 96 -17.95 -22.40 13.11
N ILE A 97 -17.15 -21.37 13.41
CA ILE A 97 -17.64 -20.14 14.05
C ILE A 97 -18.67 -19.42 13.15
N VAL A 98 -18.39 -19.31 11.86
CA VAL A 98 -19.27 -18.59 10.93
C VAL A 98 -20.57 -19.38 10.67
N ALA A 99 -20.55 -20.69 10.77
CA ALA A 99 -21.75 -21.55 10.64
C ALA A 99 -22.61 -21.60 11.91
N ASP A 100 -22.06 -21.30 13.07
CA ASP A 100 -22.76 -21.41 14.36
C ASP A 100 -23.88 -20.34 14.48
N ARG A 101 -25.13 -20.80 14.60
CA ARG A 101 -26.34 -19.99 14.81
C ARG A 101 -27.09 -20.44 16.06
N SER A 102 -26.43 -21.15 16.96
CA SER A 102 -27.06 -21.80 18.13
C SER A 102 -27.60 -20.81 19.17
N SER A 103 -27.13 -19.56 19.16
CA SER A 103 -27.55 -18.53 20.09
C SER A 103 -27.27 -17.13 19.53
N PRO A 104 -27.93 -16.06 20.05
CA PRO A 104 -27.61 -14.68 19.65
C PRO A 104 -26.13 -14.31 19.85
N ALA A 105 -25.50 -14.86 20.89
CA ALA A 105 -24.05 -14.65 21.12
C ALA A 105 -23.19 -15.36 20.07
N ALA A 106 -23.57 -16.56 19.63
CA ALA A 106 -22.91 -17.28 18.55
C ALA A 106 -23.03 -16.53 17.22
N GLU A 107 -24.22 -16.05 16.90
CA GLU A 107 -24.48 -15.25 15.70
C GLU A 107 -23.65 -13.95 15.68
N SER A 108 -23.56 -13.24 16.81
CA SER A 108 -22.71 -12.05 16.94
C SER A 108 -21.24 -12.37 16.72
N ARG A 109 -20.73 -13.50 17.26
CA ARG A 109 -19.36 -13.97 17.00
C ARG A 109 -19.14 -14.31 15.54
N ALA A 110 -20.07 -14.99 14.89
CA ALA A 110 -20.00 -15.33 13.49
C ALA A 110 -19.86 -14.07 12.60
N VAL A 111 -20.72 -13.07 12.82
CA VAL A 111 -20.66 -11.79 12.11
C VAL A 111 -19.34 -11.07 12.36
N SER A 112 -18.87 -11.02 13.60
CA SER A 112 -17.59 -10.37 13.95
C SER A 112 -16.40 -11.05 13.28
N THR A 113 -16.38 -12.39 13.27
CA THR A 113 -15.32 -13.20 12.66
C THR A 113 -15.31 -13.02 11.14
N ALA A 114 -16.46 -13.08 10.48
CA ALA A 114 -16.58 -12.83 9.05
C ALA A 114 -16.06 -11.42 8.68
N ARG A 115 -16.50 -10.39 9.41
CA ARG A 115 -16.04 -9.00 9.20
C ARG A 115 -14.55 -8.82 9.44
N ALA A 116 -13.98 -9.52 10.42
CA ALA A 116 -12.52 -9.49 10.67
C ALA A 116 -11.75 -10.06 9.49
N HIS A 117 -12.21 -11.18 8.94
CA HIS A 117 -11.59 -11.79 7.75
C HIS A 117 -11.79 -10.90 6.50
N GLY A 118 -12.94 -10.26 6.33
CA GLY A 118 -13.16 -9.27 5.27
C GLY A 118 -12.23 -8.06 5.36
N ARG A 119 -11.92 -7.58 6.58
CA ARG A 119 -10.89 -6.53 6.75
C ARG A 119 -9.50 -7.03 6.35
N MET A 120 -9.16 -8.27 6.68
CA MET A 120 -7.88 -8.88 6.30
C MET A 120 -7.76 -8.96 4.77
N THR A 121 -8.75 -9.49 4.06
CA THR A 121 -8.71 -9.61 2.60
C THR A 121 -8.71 -8.25 1.89
N ARG A 122 -9.46 -7.26 2.41
CA ARG A 122 -9.41 -5.87 1.94
C ARG A 122 -7.99 -5.30 2.02
N ASN A 123 -7.34 -5.46 3.17
CA ASN A 123 -5.99 -4.98 3.39
C ASN A 123 -4.97 -5.74 2.53
N PHE A 124 -5.16 -7.06 2.40
CA PHE A 124 -4.26 -7.95 1.67
C PHE A 124 -4.03 -7.52 0.22
N ILE A 125 -5.08 -7.17 -0.52
CA ILE A 125 -4.93 -6.77 -1.93
C ILE A 125 -4.16 -5.46 -2.10
N VAL A 126 -4.24 -4.54 -1.14
CA VAL A 126 -3.54 -3.25 -1.19
C VAL A 126 -2.11 -3.40 -0.68
N GLN A 127 -1.95 -3.89 0.54
CA GLN A 127 -0.63 -4.02 1.17
C GLN A 127 0.24 -5.09 0.49
N GLY A 128 -0.38 -6.18 0.02
CA GLY A 128 0.31 -7.20 -0.76
C GLY A 128 0.87 -6.63 -2.06
N THR A 129 0.09 -5.86 -2.81
CA THR A 129 0.56 -5.20 -4.03
C THR A 129 1.66 -4.17 -3.74
N ALA A 130 1.55 -3.42 -2.65
CA ALA A 130 2.61 -2.50 -2.20
C ALA A 130 3.90 -3.25 -1.86
N ALA A 131 3.79 -4.40 -1.16
CA ALA A 131 4.94 -5.24 -0.85
C ALA A 131 5.59 -5.84 -2.11
N GLU A 132 4.80 -6.21 -3.11
CA GLU A 132 5.30 -6.68 -4.40
C GLU A 132 6.10 -5.59 -5.12
N TRP A 133 5.60 -4.36 -5.11
CA TRP A 133 6.35 -3.22 -5.64
C TRP A 133 7.67 -3.01 -4.88
N ALA A 134 7.64 -3.04 -3.56
CA ALA A 134 8.84 -2.88 -2.74
C ALA A 134 9.89 -3.97 -3.00
N LEU A 135 9.46 -5.22 -3.18
CA LEU A 135 10.34 -6.34 -3.55
C LEU A 135 10.99 -6.14 -4.93
N CYS A 136 10.23 -5.69 -5.93
CA CYS A 136 10.76 -5.34 -7.24
C CYS A 136 11.74 -4.17 -7.16
N TRP A 137 11.41 -3.14 -6.37
CA TRP A 137 12.31 -2.02 -6.12
C TRP A 137 13.64 -2.47 -5.50
N MET A 138 13.59 -3.27 -4.43
CA MET A 138 14.78 -3.84 -3.81
C MET A 138 15.60 -4.68 -4.79
N GLY A 139 14.94 -5.50 -5.61
CA GLY A 139 15.57 -6.31 -6.63
C GLY A 139 16.32 -5.46 -7.66
N ALA A 140 15.68 -4.40 -8.17
CA ALA A 140 16.27 -3.46 -9.12
C ALA A 140 17.46 -2.70 -8.52
N VAL A 141 17.34 -2.20 -7.28
CA VAL A 141 18.42 -1.52 -6.56
C VAL A 141 19.60 -2.47 -6.36
N ARG A 142 19.34 -3.68 -5.84
CA ARG A 142 20.41 -4.67 -5.61
C ARG A 142 21.13 -5.06 -6.89
N SER A 143 20.41 -5.31 -7.97
CA SER A 143 21.00 -5.67 -9.25
C SER A 143 21.95 -4.60 -9.77
N ARG A 144 21.53 -3.32 -9.69
CA ARG A 144 22.37 -2.19 -10.09
C ARG A 144 23.61 -2.03 -9.20
N LEU A 145 23.46 -2.10 -7.88
CA LEU A 145 24.59 -2.03 -6.95
C LEU A 145 25.65 -3.11 -7.22
N LEU A 146 25.24 -4.29 -7.68
CA LEU A 146 26.15 -5.38 -8.00
C LEU A 146 26.82 -5.24 -9.36
N SER A 147 26.12 -4.67 -10.35
CA SER A 147 26.61 -4.55 -11.72
C SER A 147 27.46 -3.30 -11.97
N GLU A 148 27.20 -2.23 -11.22
CA GLU A 148 27.87 -0.95 -11.47
C GLU A 148 29.28 -0.85 -10.90
N ARG A 149 30.03 0.06 -11.50
CA ARG A 149 31.42 0.35 -11.14
C ARG A 149 31.62 1.84 -10.92
N ILE A 150 32.41 2.19 -9.92
CA ILE A 150 32.89 3.56 -9.69
C ILE A 150 34.42 3.53 -9.82
N PHE A 151 34.96 4.35 -10.71
CA PHE A 151 36.38 4.33 -11.06
C PHE A 151 36.93 2.93 -11.41
N GLY A 152 36.13 2.12 -12.11
CA GLY A 152 36.47 0.74 -12.48
C GLY A 152 36.31 -0.30 -11.37
N MET A 153 36.04 0.11 -10.13
CA MET A 153 35.88 -0.78 -8.99
C MET A 153 34.39 -1.11 -8.69
N PRO A 154 34.09 -2.33 -8.25
CA PRO A 154 32.74 -2.70 -7.82
C PRO A 154 32.25 -1.79 -6.69
N MET A 155 30.98 -1.43 -6.72
CA MET A 155 30.36 -0.72 -5.62
C MET A 155 30.36 -1.55 -4.33
N ARG A 156 30.59 -0.89 -3.21
CA ARG A 156 30.64 -1.50 -1.87
C ARG A 156 29.34 -1.32 -1.09
N THR A 157 28.49 -0.38 -1.52
CA THR A 157 27.18 -0.15 -0.89
C THR A 157 26.30 -1.38 -1.00
N ARG A 158 25.60 -1.69 0.09
CA ARG A 158 24.67 -2.82 0.20
C ARG A 158 23.37 -2.39 0.87
N ILE A 159 22.28 -3.05 0.51
CA ILE A 159 21.03 -3.00 1.28
C ILE A 159 21.30 -3.76 2.58
N VAL A 160 21.12 -3.10 3.72
CA VAL A 160 21.37 -3.68 5.04
C VAL A 160 20.08 -3.91 5.84
N TYR A 161 19.02 -3.18 5.51
CA TYR A 161 17.73 -3.32 6.20
C TYR A 161 16.57 -2.88 5.32
N PHE A 162 15.41 -3.49 5.55
CA PHE A 162 14.14 -3.11 4.95
C PHE A 162 13.06 -3.16 6.02
N LEU A 163 12.30 -2.09 6.18
CA LEU A 163 11.17 -2.02 7.09
C LEU A 163 10.00 -1.29 6.39
N HIS A 164 8.90 -2.00 6.19
CA HIS A 164 7.69 -1.50 5.53
C HIS A 164 7.97 -0.90 4.14
N ASP A 165 8.23 0.38 4.07
CA ASP A 165 8.46 1.18 2.86
C ASP A 165 9.84 1.88 2.87
N GLU A 166 10.69 1.57 3.85
CA GLU A 166 12.03 2.14 4.00
C GLU A 166 13.12 1.14 3.65
N LEU A 167 14.08 1.58 2.82
CA LEU A 167 15.32 0.88 2.52
C LEU A 167 16.48 1.57 3.21
N LEU A 168 17.23 0.83 4.02
CA LEU A 168 18.51 1.30 4.55
C LEU A 168 19.65 0.70 3.74
N LEU A 169 20.50 1.59 3.20
CA LEU A 169 21.70 1.23 2.49
C LEU A 169 22.92 1.73 3.27
N CYS A 170 23.96 0.93 3.30
CA CYS A 170 25.23 1.29 3.93
C CYS A 170 26.37 1.15 2.92
N GLY A 171 27.22 2.16 2.84
CA GLY A 171 28.35 2.19 1.92
C GLY A 171 29.24 3.42 2.07
N PRO A 172 30.32 3.51 1.28
CA PRO A 172 31.22 4.66 1.28
C PRO A 172 30.51 5.95 0.83
N GLU A 173 30.84 7.08 1.46
CA GLU A 173 30.31 8.39 1.10
C GLU A 173 30.55 8.75 -0.39
N LEU A 174 31.66 8.31 -0.95
CA LEU A 174 32.00 8.48 -2.37
C LEU A 174 30.95 7.90 -3.33
N GLU A 175 30.19 6.90 -2.90
CA GLU A 175 29.16 6.24 -3.70
C GLU A 175 27.79 6.91 -3.58
N ALA A 176 27.61 7.85 -2.65
CA ALA A 176 26.30 8.37 -2.23
C ALA A 176 25.44 8.93 -3.37
N ASP A 177 26.04 9.76 -4.26
CA ASP A 177 25.30 10.33 -5.39
C ASP A 177 24.83 9.26 -6.39
N ARG A 178 25.64 8.24 -6.58
CA ARG A 178 25.29 7.14 -7.47
C ARG A 178 24.22 6.26 -6.85
N VAL A 179 24.33 5.98 -5.57
CA VAL A 179 23.34 5.21 -4.80
C VAL A 179 21.99 5.90 -4.83
N GLU A 180 21.91 7.20 -4.61
CA GLU A 180 20.67 7.95 -4.70
C GLU A 180 20.01 7.81 -6.08
N ARG A 181 20.77 7.92 -7.16
CA ARG A 181 20.25 7.69 -8.51
C ARG A 181 19.76 6.27 -8.70
N ILE A 182 20.51 5.26 -8.28
CA ILE A 182 20.13 3.84 -8.35
C ILE A 182 18.81 3.59 -7.61
N VAL A 183 18.63 4.18 -6.42
CA VAL A 183 17.42 4.04 -5.62
C VAL A 183 16.20 4.61 -6.34
N ARG A 184 16.32 5.80 -6.92
CA ARG A 184 15.24 6.46 -7.67
C ARG A 184 14.92 5.77 -8.99
N GLU A 185 15.94 5.39 -9.75
CA GLU A 185 15.79 4.65 -11.01
C GLU A 185 15.15 3.27 -10.77
N GLY A 186 15.56 2.58 -9.70
CA GLY A 186 14.99 1.29 -9.31
C GLY A 186 13.50 1.39 -8.95
N ALA A 187 13.08 2.47 -8.28
CA ALA A 187 11.67 2.72 -7.98
C ALA A 187 10.84 2.94 -9.26
N ALA A 188 11.35 3.75 -10.18
CA ALA A 188 10.71 3.99 -11.48
C ALA A 188 10.63 2.70 -12.32
N GLU A 189 11.68 1.87 -12.29
CA GLU A 189 11.67 0.57 -12.98
C GLU A 189 10.64 -0.38 -12.38
N ALA A 190 10.58 -0.51 -11.05
CA ALA A 190 9.59 -1.35 -10.37
C ALA A 190 8.16 -0.91 -10.71
N ALA A 191 7.89 0.39 -10.69
CA ALA A 191 6.58 0.92 -11.07
C ALA A 191 6.22 0.57 -12.53
N ARG A 192 7.16 0.74 -13.45
CA ARG A 192 6.96 0.42 -14.86
C ARG A 192 6.75 -1.07 -15.10
N LEU A 193 7.51 -1.93 -14.44
CA LEU A 193 7.38 -3.38 -14.56
C LEU A 193 6.04 -3.88 -14.05
N LEU A 194 5.57 -3.36 -12.91
CA LEU A 194 4.35 -3.85 -12.28
C LEU A 194 3.08 -3.23 -12.85
N PHE A 195 3.11 -1.93 -13.14
CA PHE A 195 1.91 -1.17 -13.48
C PHE A 195 1.91 -0.63 -14.91
N GLY A 196 2.98 -0.86 -15.68
CA GLY A 196 3.06 -0.40 -17.07
C GLY A 196 3.08 1.13 -17.17
N ARG A 197 2.23 1.68 -18.06
CA ARG A 197 2.15 3.12 -18.33
C ARG A 197 1.01 3.78 -17.56
N VAL A 198 0.83 3.47 -16.29
CA VAL A 198 -0.15 4.20 -15.47
C VAL A 198 0.33 5.62 -15.18
N PRO A 199 -0.56 6.61 -15.15
CA PRO A 199 -0.18 8.01 -14.90
C PRO A 199 0.01 8.29 -13.40
N VAL A 200 0.78 7.41 -12.72
CA VAL A 200 1.09 7.53 -11.28
C VAL A 200 2.59 7.36 -11.11
N ASP A 201 3.22 8.32 -10.46
CA ASP A 201 4.61 8.25 -10.05
C ASP A 201 4.73 7.67 -8.63
N PHE A 202 5.83 6.97 -8.40
CA PHE A 202 6.19 6.41 -7.09
C PHE A 202 7.46 7.12 -6.59
N PRO A 203 7.36 8.38 -6.11
CA PRO A 203 8.50 9.14 -5.69
C PRO A 203 9.11 8.54 -4.42
N VAL A 204 10.45 8.52 -4.38
CA VAL A 204 11.22 8.05 -3.23
C VAL A 204 11.98 9.23 -2.63
N SER A 205 11.78 9.47 -1.34
CA SER A 205 12.60 10.41 -0.57
C SER A 205 13.89 9.72 -0.14
N VAL A 206 15.02 10.40 -0.32
CA VAL A 206 16.34 9.88 0.07
C VAL A 206 16.95 10.84 1.06
N ALA A 207 17.40 10.34 2.20
CA ALA A 207 18.18 11.06 3.20
C ALA A 207 19.56 10.42 3.35
N ARG A 208 20.59 11.25 3.55
CA ARG A 208 21.95 10.79 3.83
C ARG A 208 22.27 11.07 5.29
N VAL A 209 22.61 10.05 6.01
CA VAL A 209 22.92 10.13 7.43
C VAL A 209 24.20 9.36 7.74
N ARG A 210 24.91 9.75 8.80
CA ARG A 210 26.12 9.02 9.24
C ARG A 210 25.76 7.88 10.19
N ASN A 211 24.70 8.03 10.94
CA ASN A 211 24.19 7.05 11.90
C ASN A 211 22.65 6.96 11.74
N TYR A 212 22.14 5.78 11.92
CA TYR A 212 20.70 5.50 11.91
C TYR A 212 20.27 5.11 13.32
#